data_3b178cfe38c792e9e29d72e58a53d18a
#
_entry.id   3b178cfe38c792e9e29d72e58a53d18a
#
_cell.length_a   1.000
_cell.length_b   1.000
_cell.length_c   1.000
_cell.angle_alpha   90.00
_cell.angle_beta   90.00
_cell.angle_gamma   90.00
#
_symmetry.space_group_name_H-M   'P 1'
#
loop_
_entity.id
_entity.type
_entity.pdbx_description
1 polymer ?
#
loop_
_entity_poly.entity_id
_entity_poly.type
_entity_poly.pdbx_seq_one_letter_code
_entity_poly.pdbx_strand_id
1 'polypeptide(L)'
;MSLFCEDNSIFLVAAHRGARGVRPENTMTAFQWAMELNVDMIETDIRQTKDHCLVLMHDAKVDRTTDGSGNVRDFTYAEFRRLNAAAHDEGFAHECPPALEELLEMVASHPTMLLNLELKDYPHIEGEAWAYETADRTIELAEKYGLGKRIILNSFSGKLLKYICEKYVHRYPLHGFYPYYHMGAEPREAEGYLDVACLFHTQKNPDGTVSSLPGQVCPREWFAYLESRGIEPWVGAGVKNYEDLALAYERGARLVTADNPAQTLEFIRRMGHHA
;
A
#
# COMPACT_ATOMS: atom_id res chain seq x y z
N MET A 1 -12.63 -17.16 -1.43
CA MET A 1 -12.54 -16.77 -0.01
C MET A 1 -11.54 -15.66 0.03
N SER A 2 -11.83 -14.52 0.67
CA SER A 2 -10.85 -13.43 0.75
C SER A 2 -9.66 -13.83 1.63
N LEU A 3 -8.48 -13.31 1.31
CA LEU A 3 -7.23 -13.59 2.03
C LEU A 3 -7.31 -13.18 3.51
N PHE A 4 -8.04 -12.11 3.81
CA PHE A 4 -8.12 -11.53 5.16
C PHE A 4 -9.53 -11.58 5.79
N CYS A 5 -10.54 -12.09 5.07
CA CYS A 5 -11.91 -12.18 5.56
C CYS A 5 -12.59 -13.44 5.04
N GLU A 6 -13.12 -14.26 5.95
CA GLU A 6 -13.87 -15.47 5.58
C GLU A 6 -15.24 -15.16 4.94
N ASP A 7 -15.81 -14.01 5.29
CA ASP A 7 -17.07 -13.54 4.72
C ASP A 7 -16.83 -12.81 3.38
N ASN A 8 -17.15 -13.47 2.28
CA ASN A 8 -17.03 -12.89 0.94
C ASN A 8 -18.04 -11.77 0.65
N SER A 9 -19.00 -11.51 1.52
CA SER A 9 -19.92 -10.37 1.39
C SER A 9 -19.29 -9.06 1.87
N ILE A 10 -18.17 -9.11 2.59
CA ILE A 10 -17.45 -7.93 3.07
C ILE A 10 -16.56 -7.36 1.96
N PHE A 11 -16.59 -6.05 1.82
CA PHE A 11 -15.70 -5.28 0.96
C PHE A 11 -14.76 -4.45 1.83
N LEU A 12 -13.52 -4.91 1.98
CA LEU A 12 -12.54 -4.33 2.89
C LEU A 12 -12.06 -2.95 2.45
N VAL A 13 -11.70 -2.10 3.41
CA VAL A 13 -11.18 -0.75 3.18
C VAL A 13 -9.76 -0.61 3.74
N ALA A 14 -8.81 -0.31 2.86
CA ALA A 14 -7.46 0.09 3.24
C ALA A 14 -7.32 1.62 3.17
N ALA A 15 -6.86 2.24 4.25
CA ALA A 15 -6.59 3.67 4.30
C ALA A 15 -5.25 3.99 3.63
N HIS A 16 -5.29 4.63 2.45
CA HIS A 16 -4.14 4.95 1.60
C HIS A 16 -3.23 5.99 2.27
N ARG A 17 -2.01 5.59 2.64
CA ARG A 17 -1.05 6.41 3.41
C ARG A 17 -1.68 7.00 4.69
N GLY A 18 -2.52 6.18 5.33
CA GLY A 18 -3.34 6.58 6.46
C GLY A 18 -4.68 7.23 6.08
N ALA A 19 -4.71 8.29 5.30
CA ALA A 19 -5.91 8.96 4.77
C ALA A 19 -5.52 10.21 3.96
N ARG A 20 -4.68 10.06 2.97
CA ARG A 20 -4.01 11.15 2.24
C ARG A 20 -4.94 12.20 1.61
N GLY A 21 -6.21 11.88 1.43
CA GLY A 21 -7.19 12.83 0.88
C GLY A 21 -7.73 13.83 1.89
N VAL A 22 -7.47 13.63 3.19
CA VAL A 22 -8.03 14.44 4.29
C VAL A 22 -7.06 14.68 5.46
N ARG A 23 -5.89 14.08 5.41
CA ARG A 23 -4.80 14.21 6.40
C ARG A 23 -3.44 14.25 5.68
N PRO A 24 -2.40 14.83 6.29
CA PRO A 24 -1.04 14.72 5.77
C PRO A 24 -0.65 13.25 5.61
N GLU A 25 -0.23 12.85 4.39
CA GLU A 25 0.05 11.45 4.08
C GLU A 25 1.23 10.88 4.87
N ASN A 26 1.16 9.59 5.21
CA ASN A 26 2.22 8.86 5.92
C ASN A 26 2.63 9.51 7.25
N THR A 27 1.69 10.11 7.99
CA THR A 27 1.89 10.68 9.31
C THR A 27 1.17 9.89 10.40
N MET A 28 1.64 10.02 11.65
CA MET A 28 0.98 9.36 12.79
C MET A 28 -0.45 9.86 12.99
N THR A 29 -0.72 11.15 12.73
CA THR A 29 -2.08 11.73 12.77
C THR A 29 -3.01 11.08 11.75
N ALA A 30 -2.52 10.79 10.52
CA ALA A 30 -3.32 10.10 9.51
C ALA A 30 -3.61 8.64 9.89
N PHE A 31 -2.63 7.93 10.43
CA PHE A 31 -2.79 6.53 10.85
C PHE A 31 -3.71 6.41 12.06
N GLN A 32 -3.56 7.27 13.06
CA GLN A 32 -4.45 7.30 14.22
C GLN A 32 -5.91 7.53 13.79
N TRP A 33 -6.14 8.47 12.89
CA TRP A 33 -7.48 8.74 12.39
C TRP A 33 -8.06 7.56 11.60
N ALA A 34 -7.26 6.86 10.80
CA ALA A 34 -7.68 5.64 10.12
C ALA A 34 -8.09 4.55 11.13
N MET A 35 -7.34 4.40 12.23
CA MET A 35 -7.69 3.47 13.31
C MET A 35 -8.99 3.86 14.01
N GLU A 36 -9.22 5.16 14.29
CA GLU A 36 -10.45 5.68 14.90
C GLU A 36 -11.68 5.43 14.02
N LEU A 37 -11.52 5.40 12.69
CA LEU A 37 -12.57 5.04 11.74
C LEU A 37 -12.87 3.53 11.71
N ASN A 38 -12.02 2.71 12.34
CA ASN A 38 -12.06 1.25 12.25
C ASN A 38 -12.01 0.74 10.80
N VAL A 39 -11.05 1.24 10.01
CA VAL A 39 -10.74 0.64 8.71
C VAL A 39 -10.17 -0.76 8.91
N ASP A 40 -10.23 -1.60 7.89
CA ASP A 40 -9.71 -2.98 7.97
C ASP A 40 -8.18 -3.02 7.89
N MET A 41 -7.60 -2.07 7.14
CA MET A 41 -6.17 -2.06 6.81
C MET A 41 -5.65 -0.62 6.71
N ILE A 42 -4.43 -0.40 7.14
CA ILE A 42 -3.65 0.80 6.84
C ILE A 42 -2.63 0.44 5.75
N GLU A 43 -2.60 1.23 4.70
CA GLU A 43 -1.56 1.16 3.69
C GLU A 43 -0.56 2.30 3.92
N THR A 44 0.75 2.00 3.73
CA THR A 44 1.84 2.95 3.92
C THR A 44 3.07 2.59 3.09
N ASP A 45 3.89 3.60 2.81
CA ASP A 45 5.07 3.52 1.96
C ASP A 45 6.35 3.51 2.78
N ILE A 46 7.26 2.57 2.56
CA ILE A 46 8.48 2.36 3.32
C ILE A 46 9.70 2.70 2.48
N ARG A 47 10.59 3.51 3.07
CA ARG A 47 11.93 3.81 2.57
C ARG A 47 12.96 3.70 3.69
N GLN A 48 14.24 3.69 3.29
CA GLN A 48 15.36 3.60 4.21
C GLN A 48 16.18 4.89 4.16
N THR A 49 16.53 5.42 5.35
CA THR A 49 17.45 6.57 5.50
C THR A 49 18.91 6.14 5.36
N LYS A 50 19.82 7.13 5.30
CA LYS A 50 21.27 6.93 5.19
C LYS A 50 21.87 6.04 6.29
N ASP A 51 21.33 6.12 7.48
CA ASP A 51 21.70 5.32 8.65
C ASP A 51 20.80 4.09 8.85
N HIS A 52 20.15 3.65 7.74
CA HIS A 52 19.36 2.44 7.66
C HIS A 52 18.11 2.39 8.55
N CYS A 53 17.58 3.53 9.00
CA CYS A 53 16.28 3.56 9.66
C CYS A 53 15.16 3.45 8.64
N LEU A 54 14.14 2.62 8.89
CA LEU A 54 12.96 2.53 8.05
C LEU A 54 11.99 3.64 8.41
N VAL A 55 11.63 4.45 7.40
CA VAL A 55 10.77 5.63 7.54
C VAL A 55 9.58 5.54 6.58
N LEU A 56 8.52 6.30 6.86
CA LEU A 56 7.30 6.30 6.08
C LEU A 56 7.27 7.50 5.13
N MET A 57 7.51 7.24 3.84
CA MET A 57 7.55 8.25 2.79
C MET A 57 7.32 7.61 1.42
N HIS A 58 6.40 8.20 0.64
CA HIS A 58 6.11 7.69 -0.71
C HIS A 58 7.22 8.00 -1.70
N ASP A 59 7.59 9.26 -1.84
CA ASP A 59 8.54 9.70 -2.84
C ASP A 59 9.99 9.41 -2.41
N ALA A 60 10.89 9.25 -3.37
CA ALA A 60 12.32 9.17 -3.08
C ALA A 60 12.87 10.50 -2.52
N LYS A 61 12.20 11.62 -2.84
CA LYS A 61 12.53 12.97 -2.33
C LYS A 61 11.52 13.44 -1.30
N VAL A 62 12.00 14.19 -0.32
CA VAL A 62 11.15 14.77 0.73
C VAL A 62 10.37 16.01 0.28
N ASP A 63 10.69 16.58 -0.87
CA ASP A 63 10.30 17.93 -1.33
C ASP A 63 8.78 18.13 -1.45
N ARG A 64 8.01 17.09 -1.85
CA ARG A 64 6.57 17.24 -2.11
C ARG A 64 5.74 17.36 -0.84
N THR A 65 6.11 16.67 0.21
CA THR A 65 5.29 16.53 1.42
C THR A 65 5.91 17.20 2.65
N THR A 66 7.15 17.71 2.53
CA THR A 66 7.84 18.33 3.66
C THR A 66 8.38 19.71 3.32
N ASP A 67 8.87 20.42 4.33
CA ASP A 67 9.60 21.70 4.22
C ASP A 67 11.09 21.53 3.85
N GLY A 68 11.55 20.28 3.65
CA GLY A 68 12.92 19.96 3.26
C GLY A 68 13.10 19.76 1.76
N SER A 69 14.33 19.44 1.36
CA SER A 69 14.66 19.09 -0.03
C SER A 69 15.80 18.06 -0.09
N GLY A 70 15.70 17.10 -1.01
CA GLY A 70 16.70 16.05 -1.24
C GLY A 70 16.12 14.64 -1.14
N ASN A 71 16.97 13.61 -1.29
CA ASN A 71 16.50 12.23 -1.27
C ASN A 71 16.45 11.70 0.18
N VAL A 72 15.47 10.89 0.52
CA VAL A 72 15.32 10.25 1.83
C VAL A 72 16.61 9.53 2.24
N ARG A 73 17.23 8.79 1.33
CA ARG A 73 18.48 8.05 1.57
C ARG A 73 19.72 8.90 1.89
N ASP A 74 19.65 10.22 1.68
CA ASP A 74 20.75 11.14 1.97
C ASP A 74 20.67 11.71 3.39
N PHE A 75 19.52 11.59 4.07
CA PHE A 75 19.28 12.01 5.44
C PHE A 75 19.60 10.88 6.43
N THR A 76 20.21 11.20 7.55
CA THR A 76 20.10 10.36 8.75
C THR A 76 18.68 10.46 9.30
N TYR A 77 18.24 9.46 10.07
CA TYR A 77 16.92 9.52 10.71
C TYR A 77 16.75 10.77 11.59
N ALA A 78 17.78 11.16 12.31
CA ALA A 78 17.76 12.35 13.14
C ALA A 78 17.55 13.66 12.35
N GLU A 79 18.05 13.75 11.12
CA GLU A 79 17.81 14.86 10.20
C GLU A 79 16.43 14.78 9.59
N PHE A 80 16.02 13.60 9.12
CA PHE A 80 14.70 13.34 8.53
C PHE A 80 13.57 13.68 9.50
N ARG A 81 13.71 13.33 10.77
CA ARG A 81 12.74 13.56 11.84
C ARG A 81 12.50 15.04 12.17
N ARG A 82 13.36 15.95 11.70
CA ARG A 82 13.21 17.41 11.90
C ARG A 82 12.33 18.07 10.84
N LEU A 83 12.06 17.37 9.74
CA LEU A 83 11.21 17.87 8.68
C LEU A 83 9.76 17.99 9.16
N ASN A 84 9.00 18.85 8.49
CA ASN A 84 7.57 18.98 8.71
C ASN A 84 6.81 18.25 7.59
N ALA A 85 6.26 17.08 7.86
CA ALA A 85 5.48 16.29 6.92
C ALA A 85 4.06 16.84 6.64
N ALA A 86 3.67 17.92 7.31
CA ALA A 86 2.42 18.65 7.07
C ALA A 86 2.67 20.07 6.48
N ALA A 87 3.88 20.31 5.94
CA ALA A 87 4.26 21.66 5.51
C ALA A 87 3.36 22.26 4.41
N HIS A 88 2.71 21.40 3.64
CA HIS A 88 1.85 21.80 2.51
C HIS A 88 0.37 21.49 2.76
N ASP A 89 0.01 21.03 3.98
CA ASP A 89 -1.36 20.69 4.36
C ASP A 89 -1.93 21.77 5.29
N GLU A 90 -2.82 22.60 4.76
CA GLU A 90 -3.42 23.70 5.52
C GLU A 90 -4.23 23.18 6.73
N GLY A 91 -4.06 23.85 7.86
CA GLY A 91 -4.81 23.55 9.10
C GLY A 91 -4.20 22.44 9.97
N PHE A 92 -3.07 21.86 9.57
CA PHE A 92 -2.33 20.92 10.38
C PHE A 92 -1.12 21.58 11.07
N ALA A 93 -0.86 21.17 12.30
CA ALA A 93 0.35 21.57 13.02
C ALA A 93 1.58 20.86 12.42
N HIS A 94 2.77 21.20 12.91
CA HIS A 94 4.00 20.51 12.53
C HIS A 94 3.91 19.01 12.86
N GLU A 95 4.07 18.18 11.83
CA GLU A 95 4.08 16.72 11.91
C GLU A 95 5.49 16.22 11.60
N CYS A 96 6.12 15.54 12.54
CA CYS A 96 7.40 14.87 12.27
C CYS A 96 7.15 13.63 11.41
N PRO A 97 7.85 13.42 10.27
CA PRO A 97 7.70 12.20 9.50
C PRO A 97 8.13 10.97 10.32
N PRO A 98 7.28 9.93 10.43
CA PRO A 98 7.51 8.83 11.37
C PRO A 98 8.49 7.77 10.85
N ALA A 99 9.08 7.02 11.78
CA ALA A 99 9.68 5.72 11.48
C ALA A 99 8.59 4.65 11.37
N LEU A 100 8.87 3.57 10.63
CA LEU A 100 8.00 2.39 10.56
C LEU A 100 7.72 1.82 11.96
N GLU A 101 8.70 1.83 12.84
CA GLU A 101 8.59 1.29 14.19
C GLU A 101 7.48 1.98 15.01
N GLU A 102 7.28 3.29 14.85
CA GLU A 102 6.21 4.05 15.51
C GLU A 102 4.82 3.57 15.07
N LEU A 103 4.63 3.30 13.77
CA LEU A 103 3.38 2.74 13.25
C LEU A 103 3.15 1.31 13.75
N LEU A 104 4.19 0.47 13.72
CA LEU A 104 4.08 -0.92 14.18
C LEU A 104 3.73 -1.00 15.66
N GLU A 105 4.34 -0.17 16.51
CA GLU A 105 4.02 -0.07 17.94
C GLU A 105 2.55 0.34 18.15
N MET A 106 2.07 1.35 17.42
CA MET A 106 0.67 1.79 17.49
C MET A 106 -0.29 0.67 17.07
N VAL A 107 -0.03 0.00 15.94
CA VAL A 107 -0.89 -1.07 15.41
C VAL A 107 -0.81 -2.34 16.26
N ALA A 108 0.30 -2.61 16.93
CA ALA A 108 0.42 -3.77 17.81
C ALA A 108 -0.61 -3.77 18.95
N SER A 109 -1.01 -2.57 19.41
CA SER A 109 -2.05 -2.39 20.42
C SER A 109 -3.48 -2.66 19.91
N HIS A 110 -3.69 -2.69 18.57
CA HIS A 110 -5.00 -2.92 17.95
C HIS A 110 -5.10 -4.37 17.44
N PRO A 111 -6.07 -5.18 17.91
CA PRO A 111 -6.02 -6.62 17.70
C PRO A 111 -6.26 -7.08 16.25
N THR A 112 -7.00 -6.30 15.45
CA THR A 112 -7.50 -6.71 14.12
C THR A 112 -6.93 -5.88 12.96
N MET A 113 -6.28 -4.74 13.22
CA MET A 113 -5.76 -3.87 12.18
C MET A 113 -4.71 -4.59 11.33
N LEU A 114 -4.92 -4.57 10.03
CA LEU A 114 -3.99 -5.09 9.03
C LEU A 114 -3.08 -3.98 8.49
N LEU A 115 -1.92 -4.34 7.96
CA LEU A 115 -0.98 -3.42 7.34
C LEU A 115 -0.62 -3.88 5.93
N ASN A 116 -0.75 -2.98 4.96
CA ASN A 116 -0.22 -3.12 3.61
C ASN A 116 1.05 -2.26 3.52
N LEU A 117 2.20 -2.91 3.51
CA LEU A 117 3.52 -2.28 3.61
C LEU A 117 4.16 -2.21 2.22
N GLU A 118 4.08 -1.04 1.56
CA GLU A 118 4.64 -0.86 0.22
C GLU A 118 6.14 -0.51 0.29
N LEU A 119 6.96 -1.39 -0.26
CA LEU A 119 8.42 -1.23 -0.33
C LEU A 119 8.78 -0.37 -1.55
N LYS A 120 9.21 0.88 -1.29
CA LYS A 120 9.52 1.91 -2.32
C LYS A 120 10.98 1.94 -2.75
N ASP A 121 11.85 1.25 -2.06
CA ASP A 121 13.25 1.14 -2.44
C ASP A 121 13.40 0.01 -3.47
N TYR A 122 13.39 0.38 -4.74
CA TYR A 122 13.37 -0.58 -5.84
C TYR A 122 14.78 -1.02 -6.24
N PRO A 123 15.03 -2.33 -6.49
CA PRO A 123 16.35 -2.86 -6.85
C PRO A 123 16.99 -2.19 -8.09
N HIS A 124 16.17 -1.75 -9.05
CA HIS A 124 16.67 -1.11 -10.27
C HIS A 124 17.00 0.38 -10.10
N ILE A 125 16.60 1.01 -8.99
CA ILE A 125 16.87 2.42 -8.66
C ILE A 125 17.93 2.50 -7.56
N GLU A 126 17.71 1.82 -6.44
CA GLU A 126 18.52 1.95 -5.23
C GLU A 126 19.62 0.90 -5.13
N GLY A 127 19.60 -0.11 -6.00
CA GLY A 127 20.46 -1.29 -5.95
C GLY A 127 19.84 -2.45 -5.15
N GLU A 128 20.21 -3.68 -5.52
CA GLU A 128 19.62 -4.89 -4.91
C GLU A 128 19.88 -5.00 -3.42
N ALA A 129 21.13 -4.76 -3.00
CA ALA A 129 21.50 -4.89 -1.59
C ALA A 129 20.68 -3.96 -0.69
N TRP A 130 20.49 -2.70 -1.11
CA TRP A 130 19.68 -1.71 -0.40
C TRP A 130 18.21 -2.11 -0.34
N ALA A 131 17.61 -2.43 -1.48
CA ALA A 131 16.20 -2.79 -1.56
C ALA A 131 15.88 -4.08 -0.79
N TYR A 132 16.76 -5.08 -0.85
CA TYR A 132 16.59 -6.33 -0.13
C TYR A 132 16.75 -6.15 1.38
N GLU A 133 17.69 -5.29 1.81
CA GLU A 133 17.83 -4.92 3.22
C GLU A 133 16.57 -4.22 3.74
N THR A 134 15.99 -3.26 2.96
CA THR A 134 14.72 -2.60 3.31
C THR A 134 13.61 -3.64 3.53
N ALA A 135 13.48 -4.63 2.63
CA ALA A 135 12.47 -5.69 2.77
C ALA A 135 12.70 -6.57 4.00
N ASP A 136 13.93 -7.02 4.20
CA ASP A 136 14.30 -7.89 5.32
C ASP A 136 14.04 -7.20 6.66
N ARG A 137 14.48 -5.97 6.81
CA ARG A 137 14.29 -5.19 8.06
C ARG A 137 12.82 -4.85 8.31
N THR A 138 12.03 -4.62 7.25
CA THR A 138 10.58 -4.44 7.37
C THR A 138 9.93 -5.69 7.98
N ILE A 139 10.29 -6.86 7.48
CA ILE A 139 9.78 -8.14 7.98
C ILE A 139 10.25 -8.39 9.43
N GLU A 140 11.54 -8.17 9.70
CA GLU A 140 12.11 -8.33 11.05
C GLU A 140 11.41 -7.45 12.09
N LEU A 141 11.15 -6.18 11.74
CA LEU A 141 10.42 -5.28 12.62
C LEU A 141 8.96 -5.72 12.81
N ALA A 142 8.25 -6.11 11.74
CA ALA A 142 6.88 -6.59 11.86
C ALA A 142 6.79 -7.84 12.76
N GLU A 143 7.73 -8.77 12.66
CA GLU A 143 7.81 -9.94 13.54
C GLU A 143 8.13 -9.54 14.99
N LYS A 144 9.06 -8.59 15.22
CA LYS A 144 9.40 -8.07 16.55
C LYS A 144 8.16 -7.53 17.29
N TYR A 145 7.24 -6.88 16.56
CA TYR A 145 5.99 -6.34 17.11
C TYR A 145 4.82 -7.34 17.08
N GLY A 146 5.06 -8.60 16.70
CA GLY A 146 4.03 -9.64 16.64
C GLY A 146 3.02 -9.47 15.51
N LEU A 147 3.37 -8.70 14.47
CA LEU A 147 2.50 -8.35 13.35
C LEU A 147 2.69 -9.23 12.12
N GLY A 148 3.57 -10.20 12.13
CA GLY A 148 3.92 -11.02 10.96
C GLY A 148 2.74 -11.72 10.28
N LYS A 149 1.63 -11.97 10.99
CA LYS A 149 0.38 -12.51 10.41
C LYS A 149 -0.64 -11.44 10.00
N ARG A 150 -0.33 -10.17 10.21
CA ARG A 150 -1.20 -9.02 9.95
C ARG A 150 -0.63 -8.06 8.91
N ILE A 151 0.44 -8.45 8.24
CA ILE A 151 1.06 -7.68 7.16
C ILE A 151 0.82 -8.34 5.81
N ILE A 152 0.76 -7.51 4.78
CA ILE A 152 0.97 -7.87 3.39
C ILE A 152 2.08 -6.98 2.85
N LEU A 153 2.99 -7.57 2.08
CA LEU A 153 4.11 -6.84 1.50
C LEU A 153 3.79 -6.46 0.06
N ASN A 154 3.97 -5.20 -0.26
CA ASN A 154 3.59 -4.61 -1.52
C ASN A 154 4.79 -3.99 -2.22
N SER A 155 4.87 -4.08 -3.54
CA SER A 155 5.86 -3.35 -4.33
C SER A 155 5.51 -3.27 -5.81
N PHE A 156 5.88 -2.15 -6.46
CA PHE A 156 5.92 -2.04 -7.91
C PHE A 156 7.16 -2.73 -8.53
N SER A 157 7.93 -3.46 -7.76
CA SER A 157 9.05 -4.26 -8.26
C SER A 157 8.76 -5.74 -8.15
N GLY A 158 8.43 -6.39 -9.26
CA GLY A 158 8.26 -7.85 -9.32
C GLY A 158 9.52 -8.59 -8.86
N LYS A 159 10.72 -8.04 -9.16
CA LYS A 159 11.99 -8.59 -8.69
C LYS A 159 12.11 -8.60 -7.16
N LEU A 160 11.63 -7.54 -6.49
CA LEU A 160 11.66 -7.46 -5.03
C LEU A 160 10.65 -8.44 -4.40
N LEU A 161 9.42 -8.50 -4.95
CA LEU A 161 8.40 -9.46 -4.47
C LEU A 161 8.87 -10.90 -4.65
N LYS A 162 9.48 -11.23 -5.79
CA LYS A 162 10.08 -12.54 -6.03
C LYS A 162 11.16 -12.88 -5.01
N TYR A 163 12.08 -11.95 -4.72
CA TYR A 163 13.10 -12.11 -3.69
C TYR A 163 12.48 -12.47 -2.33
N ILE A 164 11.43 -11.75 -1.92
CA ILE A 164 10.74 -12.01 -0.66
C ILE A 164 10.09 -13.41 -0.67
N CYS A 165 9.38 -13.76 -1.75
CA CYS A 165 8.77 -15.07 -1.91
C CYS A 165 9.79 -16.19 -1.74
N GLU A 166 10.92 -16.13 -2.46
CA GLU A 166 11.96 -17.14 -2.45
C GLU A 166 12.66 -17.23 -1.08
N LYS A 167 13.07 -16.09 -0.51
CA LYS A 167 13.81 -16.05 0.76
C LYS A 167 12.98 -16.52 1.94
N TYR A 168 11.72 -16.14 2.02
CA TYR A 168 10.83 -16.45 3.13
C TYR A 168 9.88 -17.61 2.85
N VAL A 169 10.10 -18.33 1.74
CA VAL A 169 9.33 -19.51 1.34
C VAL A 169 7.81 -19.22 1.34
N HIS A 170 7.44 -18.08 0.73
CA HIS A 170 6.06 -17.58 0.61
C HIS A 170 5.30 -17.55 1.95
N ARG A 171 5.99 -17.17 3.02
CA ARG A 171 5.41 -17.08 4.36
C ARG A 171 4.48 -15.87 4.55
N TYR A 172 4.76 -14.80 3.79
CA TYR A 172 4.01 -13.54 3.87
C TYR A 172 3.20 -13.33 2.60
N PRO A 173 1.95 -12.87 2.71
CA PRO A 173 1.17 -12.49 1.53
C PRO A 173 1.86 -11.38 0.73
N LEU A 174 1.80 -11.49 -0.59
CA LEU A 174 2.43 -10.56 -1.52
C LEU A 174 1.38 -9.88 -2.40
N HIS A 175 1.42 -8.56 -2.39
CA HIS A 175 0.55 -7.68 -3.15
C HIS A 175 1.32 -7.03 -4.31
N GLY A 176 0.85 -7.24 -5.51
CA GLY A 176 1.39 -6.62 -6.70
C GLY A 176 0.32 -5.84 -7.48
N PHE A 177 0.61 -5.55 -8.76
CA PHE A 177 -0.23 -4.70 -9.60
C PHE A 177 -0.51 -5.36 -10.95
N TYR A 178 -1.75 -5.23 -11.40
CA TYR A 178 -2.16 -5.72 -12.71
C TYR A 178 -2.62 -4.55 -13.59
N PRO A 179 -2.20 -4.49 -14.87
CA PRO A 179 -1.33 -5.43 -15.60
C PRO A 179 0.11 -5.52 -15.07
N TYR A 180 0.71 -6.70 -15.14
CA TYR A 180 2.02 -7.03 -14.52
C TYR A 180 3.20 -6.20 -15.04
N TYR A 181 3.05 -5.53 -16.20
CA TYR A 181 4.10 -4.63 -16.70
C TYR A 181 4.36 -3.43 -15.76
N HIS A 182 3.42 -3.09 -14.88
CA HIS A 182 3.65 -2.08 -13.83
C HIS A 182 4.77 -2.47 -12.86
N MET A 183 4.98 -3.77 -12.71
CA MET A 183 6.02 -4.31 -11.82
C MET A 183 7.27 -4.78 -12.58
N GLY A 184 7.30 -4.61 -13.92
CA GLY A 184 8.35 -5.19 -14.73
C GLY A 184 8.44 -6.71 -14.64
N ALA A 185 7.31 -7.40 -14.40
CA ALA A 185 7.24 -8.84 -14.24
C ALA A 185 6.54 -9.52 -15.43
N GLU A 186 7.01 -10.72 -15.76
CA GLU A 186 6.33 -11.59 -16.73
C GLU A 186 5.12 -12.28 -16.05
N PRO A 187 4.00 -12.49 -16.78
CA PRO A 187 2.77 -13.04 -16.20
C PRO A 187 2.98 -14.35 -15.41
N ARG A 188 3.63 -15.34 -16.00
CA ARG A 188 3.88 -16.62 -15.33
C ARG A 188 4.70 -16.52 -14.05
N GLU A 189 5.61 -15.55 -14.01
CA GLU A 189 6.45 -15.31 -12.84
C GLU A 189 5.62 -14.64 -11.74
N ALA A 190 4.88 -13.57 -12.07
CA ALA A 190 4.01 -12.84 -11.15
C ALA A 190 2.95 -13.75 -10.54
N GLU A 191 2.29 -14.58 -11.36
CA GLU A 191 1.28 -15.55 -10.92
C GLU A 191 1.83 -16.64 -9.99
N GLY A 192 3.14 -16.83 -9.97
CA GLY A 192 3.81 -17.81 -9.09
C GLY A 192 4.05 -17.32 -7.67
N TYR A 193 3.97 -16.01 -7.41
CA TYR A 193 4.25 -15.44 -6.08
C TYR A 193 3.19 -14.47 -5.57
N LEU A 194 2.28 -13.96 -6.40
CA LEU A 194 1.27 -13.01 -5.93
C LEU A 194 0.07 -13.70 -5.28
N ASP A 195 -0.36 -13.18 -4.13
CA ASP A 195 -1.62 -13.51 -3.48
C ASP A 195 -2.72 -12.51 -3.84
N VAL A 196 -2.32 -11.25 -4.05
CA VAL A 196 -3.21 -10.11 -4.35
C VAL A 196 -2.66 -9.29 -5.49
N ALA A 197 -3.53 -8.73 -6.32
CA ALA A 197 -3.15 -7.71 -7.30
C ALA A 197 -4.14 -6.54 -7.32
N CYS A 198 -3.61 -5.33 -7.13
CA CYS A 198 -4.37 -4.11 -7.36
C CYS A 198 -4.48 -3.83 -8.87
N LEU A 199 -5.71 -3.65 -9.33
CA LEU A 199 -6.04 -3.42 -10.73
C LEU A 199 -5.91 -1.93 -11.09
N PHE A 200 -5.06 -1.62 -12.07
CA PHE A 200 -4.98 -0.29 -12.68
C PHE A 200 -5.56 -0.31 -14.09
N HIS A 201 -6.64 0.42 -14.33
CA HIS A 201 -7.18 0.56 -15.67
C HIS A 201 -6.27 1.45 -16.52
N THR A 202 -5.31 0.81 -17.15
CA THR A 202 -4.28 1.44 -17.97
C THR A 202 -4.13 0.72 -19.30
N GLN A 203 -3.59 1.42 -20.28
CA GLN A 203 -3.28 0.90 -21.61
C GLN A 203 -1.81 1.15 -21.92
N LYS A 204 -1.10 0.12 -22.35
CA LYS A 204 0.24 0.25 -22.90
C LYS A 204 0.16 0.67 -24.36
N ASN A 205 0.76 1.79 -24.69
CA ASN A 205 0.80 2.34 -26.03
C ASN A 205 1.86 1.65 -26.90
N PRO A 206 1.75 1.75 -28.25
CA PRO A 206 2.74 1.16 -29.16
C PRO A 206 4.17 1.67 -28.97
N ASP A 207 4.33 2.89 -28.47
CA ASP A 207 5.65 3.51 -28.14
C ASP A 207 6.23 3.04 -26.79
N GLY A 208 5.51 2.14 -26.09
CA GLY A 208 5.92 1.63 -24.78
C GLY A 208 5.46 2.47 -23.59
N THR A 209 4.87 3.64 -23.82
CA THR A 209 4.28 4.45 -22.75
C THR A 209 3.00 3.81 -22.21
N VAL A 210 2.58 4.22 -21.02
CA VAL A 210 1.35 3.75 -20.38
C VAL A 210 0.39 4.93 -20.21
N SER A 211 -0.81 4.80 -20.75
CA SER A 211 -1.91 5.75 -20.53
C SER A 211 -2.83 5.24 -19.45
N SER A 212 -3.08 6.07 -18.44
CA SER A 212 -4.14 5.81 -17.47
C SER A 212 -5.51 6.06 -18.11
N LEU A 213 -6.48 5.23 -17.76
CA LEU A 213 -7.90 5.40 -18.11
C LEU A 213 -8.68 5.79 -16.83
N PRO A 214 -8.53 7.06 -16.38
CA PRO A 214 -9.08 7.49 -15.11
C PRO A 214 -10.61 7.44 -15.10
N GLY A 215 -11.17 7.17 -13.93
CA GLY A 215 -12.61 7.16 -13.70
C GLY A 215 -13.35 5.95 -14.27
N GLN A 216 -12.63 4.88 -14.61
CA GLN A 216 -13.24 3.63 -15.07
C GLN A 216 -12.77 2.46 -14.21
N VAL A 217 -13.72 1.71 -13.66
CA VAL A 217 -13.44 0.41 -13.06
C VAL A 217 -12.94 -0.54 -14.15
N CYS A 218 -11.89 -1.30 -13.87
CA CYS A 218 -11.32 -2.26 -14.80
C CYS A 218 -12.37 -3.23 -15.37
N PRO A 219 -12.19 -3.73 -16.61
CA PRO A 219 -13.11 -4.69 -17.23
C PRO A 219 -13.30 -5.95 -16.36
N ARG A 220 -14.50 -6.54 -16.37
CA ARG A 220 -14.84 -7.75 -15.58
C ARG A 220 -13.88 -8.92 -15.85
N GLU A 221 -13.43 -9.06 -17.07
CA GLU A 221 -12.50 -10.12 -17.48
C GLU A 221 -11.13 -10.03 -16.76
N TRP A 222 -10.71 -8.85 -16.30
CA TRP A 222 -9.46 -8.71 -15.53
C TRP A 222 -9.63 -9.27 -14.12
N PHE A 223 -10.75 -9.02 -13.47
CA PHE A 223 -11.08 -9.60 -12.17
C PHE A 223 -11.16 -11.14 -12.26
N ALA A 224 -11.94 -11.64 -13.21
CA ALA A 224 -12.08 -13.07 -13.46
C ALA A 224 -10.75 -13.75 -13.81
N TYR A 225 -9.88 -13.06 -14.55
CA TYR A 225 -8.54 -13.55 -14.85
C TYR A 225 -7.71 -13.76 -13.58
N LEU A 226 -7.61 -12.75 -12.72
CA LEU A 226 -6.87 -12.86 -11.45
C LEU A 226 -7.45 -13.97 -10.56
N GLU A 227 -8.77 -14.00 -10.38
CA GLU A 227 -9.45 -15.05 -9.61
C GLU A 227 -9.15 -16.47 -10.16
N SER A 228 -9.07 -16.63 -11.48
CA SER A 228 -8.74 -17.90 -12.13
C SER A 228 -7.30 -18.36 -11.84
N ARG A 229 -6.43 -17.46 -11.40
CA ARG A 229 -5.04 -17.71 -11.00
C ARG A 229 -4.88 -17.85 -9.49
N GLY A 230 -5.97 -17.74 -8.72
CA GLY A 230 -5.93 -17.74 -7.26
C GLY A 230 -5.42 -16.42 -6.66
N ILE A 231 -5.38 -15.34 -7.46
CA ILE A 231 -4.94 -14.01 -7.04
C ILE A 231 -6.18 -13.17 -6.72
N GLU A 232 -6.24 -12.62 -5.51
CA GLU A 232 -7.36 -11.78 -5.08
C GLU A 232 -7.31 -10.40 -5.75
N PRO A 233 -8.38 -9.95 -6.45
CA PRO A 233 -8.39 -8.65 -7.09
C PRO A 233 -8.74 -7.53 -6.10
N TRP A 234 -7.90 -6.52 -6.03
CA TRP A 234 -8.13 -5.28 -5.29
C TRP A 234 -8.25 -4.09 -6.23
N VAL A 235 -8.78 -2.97 -5.73
CA VAL A 235 -8.86 -1.72 -6.47
C VAL A 235 -8.21 -0.57 -5.69
N GLY A 236 -7.62 0.35 -6.43
CA GLY A 236 -6.88 1.47 -5.86
C GLY A 236 -7.75 2.72 -5.67
N ALA A 237 -7.14 3.77 -5.18
CA ALA A 237 -7.76 5.04 -4.78
C ALA A 237 -8.43 5.84 -5.93
N GLY A 238 -8.30 5.38 -7.17
CA GLY A 238 -9.06 5.91 -8.32
C GLY A 238 -10.55 5.52 -8.29
N VAL A 239 -10.91 4.43 -7.60
CA VAL A 239 -12.29 3.95 -7.39
C VAL A 239 -12.81 4.60 -6.10
N LYS A 240 -13.53 5.70 -6.19
CA LYS A 240 -13.84 6.58 -5.05
C LYS A 240 -15.28 7.05 -4.92
N ASN A 241 -16.12 6.88 -5.94
CA ASN A 241 -17.55 7.20 -5.85
C ASN A 241 -18.38 5.94 -5.62
N TYR A 242 -19.64 6.13 -5.25
CA TYR A 242 -20.54 5.03 -4.88
C TYR A 242 -20.74 4.03 -6.03
N GLU A 243 -20.98 4.54 -7.24
CA GLU A 243 -21.27 3.73 -8.43
C GLU A 243 -20.06 2.88 -8.83
N ASP A 244 -18.86 3.47 -8.80
CA ASP A 244 -17.62 2.76 -9.14
C ASP A 244 -17.27 1.71 -8.07
N LEU A 245 -17.50 2.00 -6.78
CA LEU A 245 -17.30 1.03 -5.69
C LEU A 245 -18.27 -0.15 -5.82
N ALA A 246 -19.54 0.11 -6.08
CA ALA A 246 -20.54 -0.92 -6.30
C ALA A 246 -20.17 -1.81 -7.50
N LEU A 247 -19.76 -1.18 -8.61
CA LEU A 247 -19.34 -1.88 -9.80
C LEU A 247 -18.07 -2.71 -9.61
N ALA A 248 -17.09 -2.18 -8.86
CA ALA A 248 -15.85 -2.90 -8.53
C ALA A 248 -16.16 -4.15 -7.70
N TYR A 249 -16.98 -4.00 -6.65
CA TYR A 249 -17.43 -5.11 -5.83
C TYR A 249 -18.17 -6.18 -6.66
N GLU A 250 -19.13 -5.76 -7.49
CA GLU A 250 -19.88 -6.67 -8.39
C GLU A 250 -18.96 -7.42 -9.35
N ARG A 251 -17.85 -6.81 -9.79
CA ARG A 251 -16.86 -7.43 -10.66
C ARG A 251 -15.90 -8.38 -9.94
N GLY A 252 -15.90 -8.39 -8.61
CA GLY A 252 -15.08 -9.30 -7.81
C GLY A 252 -14.01 -8.64 -6.94
N ALA A 253 -13.92 -7.30 -6.86
CA ALA A 253 -13.01 -6.65 -5.92
C ALA A 253 -13.33 -7.05 -4.47
N ARG A 254 -12.29 -7.29 -3.68
CA ARG A 254 -12.41 -7.68 -2.26
C ARG A 254 -11.89 -6.61 -1.29
N LEU A 255 -11.08 -5.70 -1.79
CA LEU A 255 -10.58 -4.56 -1.03
C LEU A 255 -10.44 -3.33 -1.92
N VAL A 256 -10.69 -2.14 -1.35
CA VAL A 256 -10.38 -0.85 -1.95
C VAL A 256 -9.37 -0.10 -1.10
N THR A 257 -8.29 0.41 -1.74
CA THR A 257 -7.37 1.37 -1.10
C THR A 257 -7.95 2.78 -1.30
N ALA A 258 -8.25 3.50 -0.21
CA ALA A 258 -9.04 4.72 -0.21
C ALA A 258 -8.25 5.96 0.26
N ASP A 259 -8.26 7.04 -0.53
CA ASP A 259 -7.72 8.35 -0.14
C ASP A 259 -8.56 9.02 0.96
N ASN A 260 -9.88 8.82 0.94
CA ASN A 260 -10.81 9.26 1.98
C ASN A 260 -11.58 8.06 2.55
N PRO A 261 -10.98 7.33 3.51
CA PRO A 261 -11.58 6.10 4.02
C PRO A 261 -12.92 6.31 4.73
N ALA A 262 -13.17 7.47 5.35
CA ALA A 262 -14.45 7.77 5.98
C ALA A 262 -15.61 7.75 4.96
N GLN A 263 -15.43 8.44 3.83
CA GLN A 263 -16.41 8.47 2.76
C GLN A 263 -16.59 7.09 2.12
N THR A 264 -15.49 6.38 1.90
CA THR A 264 -15.52 5.03 1.32
C THR A 264 -16.26 4.06 2.22
N LEU A 265 -15.99 4.06 3.53
CA LEU A 265 -16.73 3.25 4.52
C LEU A 265 -18.23 3.58 4.51
N GLU A 266 -18.61 4.86 4.47
CA GLU A 266 -20.00 5.26 4.37
C GLU A 266 -20.69 4.64 3.15
N PHE A 267 -20.04 4.71 1.98
CA PHE A 267 -20.60 4.14 0.75
C PHE A 267 -20.73 2.61 0.83
N ILE A 268 -19.70 1.91 1.32
CA ILE A 268 -19.72 0.44 1.42
C ILE A 268 -20.75 -0.04 2.46
N ARG A 269 -20.89 0.69 3.60
CA ARG A 269 -21.95 0.41 4.58
C ARG A 269 -23.35 0.57 3.98
N ARG A 270 -23.59 1.59 3.18
CA ARG A 270 -24.86 1.77 2.45
C ARG A 270 -25.12 0.66 1.44
N MET A 271 -24.09 0.03 0.92
CA MET A 271 -24.21 -1.17 0.06
C MET A 271 -24.51 -2.44 0.87
N GLY A 272 -24.33 -2.42 2.20
CA GLY A 272 -24.48 -3.58 3.08
C GLY A 272 -23.27 -4.53 3.08
N HIS A 273 -22.09 -4.05 2.69
CA HIS A 273 -20.88 -4.85 2.55
C HIS A 273 -19.78 -4.52 3.59
N HIS A 274 -20.11 -3.75 4.61
CA HIS A 274 -19.25 -3.47 5.76
C HIS A 274 -20.08 -3.21 7.01
N ALA A 275 -19.54 -3.49 8.22
CA ALA A 275 -20.20 -3.27 9.50
C ALA A 275 -20.25 -1.80 9.92
#